data_a6d899a0e002bd911f051a6f9b2f692a
#
_entry.id   a6d899a0e002bd911f051a6f9b2f692a
#
_cell.length_a   1.000
_cell.length_b   1.000
_cell.length_c   1.000
_cell.angle_alpha   90.00
_cell.angle_beta   90.00
_cell.angle_gamma   90.00
#
_symmetry.space_group_name_H-M   'P 1'
#
loop_
_entity.id
_entity.type
_entity.pdbx_description
1 polymer ?
#
loop_
_entity_poly.entity_id
_entity_poly.type
_entity_poly.pdbx_seq_one_letter_code
_entity_poly.pdbx_strand_id
1 'polypeptide(L)'
;NLCDRCGWMMMQGDDESFTTSIQSANYNQFDGSVRYDANDPGFISGVDVELTPRTPTESISRTTPIVKGLYGEYLNAISRAYGNPTAFSNEAGQSSIWTLPHHASIHLILNQTYLKIRIHSPAQTKRTTRTISHITDHRNI
;
A
#
# COMPACT_ATOMS: atom_id res chain seq x y z
N ASN A 1 21.64 -0.58 3.85
CA ASN A 1 20.43 -0.36 3.08
C ASN A 1 19.18 -0.42 3.97
N LEU A 2 17.99 -0.24 3.40
CA LEU A 2 16.74 -0.24 4.16
C LEU A 2 16.50 -1.59 4.84
N CYS A 3 16.77 -2.70 4.17
CA CYS A 3 16.58 -4.03 4.74
C CYS A 3 17.43 -4.23 5.98
N ASP A 4 18.68 -3.80 5.95
CA ASP A 4 19.57 -3.91 7.11
C ASP A 4 19.06 -3.09 8.29
N ARG A 5 18.59 -1.87 8.04
CA ARG A 5 18.07 -0.98 9.08
C ARG A 5 16.77 -1.49 9.71
N CYS A 6 15.91 -2.13 8.93
CA CYS A 6 14.62 -2.65 9.39
C CYS A 6 14.69 -4.11 9.84
N GLY A 7 15.82 -4.79 9.65
CA GLY A 7 15.94 -6.20 9.93
C GLY A 7 15.19 -7.08 8.93
N TRP A 8 14.92 -6.56 7.74
CA TRP A 8 14.21 -7.31 6.70
C TRP A 8 15.19 -8.13 5.86
N MET A 9 14.73 -9.30 5.44
CA MET A 9 15.49 -10.13 4.52
C MET A 9 15.21 -9.68 3.09
N MET A 10 16.24 -9.20 2.38
CA MET A 10 16.12 -8.88 0.96
C MET A 10 16.14 -10.16 0.14
N MET A 11 15.16 -10.33 -0.71
CA MET A 11 15.02 -11.49 -1.57
C MET A 11 15.27 -11.09 -3.03
N GLN A 12 14.51 -11.67 -3.93
CA GLN A 12 14.62 -11.46 -5.35
C GLN A 12 14.35 -10.01 -5.74
N GLY A 13 15.22 -9.40 -6.56
CA GLY A 13 15.05 -8.02 -6.99
C GLY A 13 15.68 -7.75 -8.35
N ASP A 14 15.32 -6.60 -8.90
CA ASP A 14 15.86 -6.05 -10.14
C ASP A 14 16.18 -4.55 -9.96
N ASP A 15 16.32 -3.80 -11.06
CA ASP A 15 16.63 -2.37 -10.99
C ASP A 15 15.45 -1.51 -10.51
N GLU A 16 14.23 -2.05 -10.53
CA GLU A 16 13.00 -1.31 -10.18
C GLU A 16 12.53 -1.60 -8.76
N SER A 17 12.66 -2.84 -8.29
CA SER A 17 12.13 -3.26 -7.01
C SER A 17 12.78 -4.53 -6.50
N PHE A 18 12.57 -4.81 -5.21
CA PHE A 18 12.91 -6.10 -4.61
C PHE A 18 11.83 -6.53 -3.63
N THR A 19 11.68 -7.86 -3.49
CA THR A 19 10.79 -8.42 -2.47
C THR A 19 11.55 -8.61 -1.17
N THR A 20 10.81 -8.58 -0.05
CA THR A 20 11.40 -8.73 1.27
C THR A 20 10.40 -9.38 2.22
N SER A 21 10.89 -9.97 3.29
CA SER A 21 10.07 -10.47 4.38
C SER A 21 9.99 -9.39 5.46
N ILE A 22 8.82 -8.79 5.61
CA ILE A 22 8.56 -7.75 6.63
C ILE A 22 8.06 -8.41 7.93
N GLN A 23 7.59 -9.64 7.85
CA GLN A 23 7.02 -10.38 8.97
C GLN A 23 5.80 -9.68 9.56
N SER A 24 4.91 -9.24 8.67
CA SER A 24 3.61 -8.73 9.07
C SER A 24 2.72 -9.86 9.60
N ALA A 25 1.47 -9.57 9.93
CA ALA A 25 0.50 -10.58 10.35
C ALA A 25 0.21 -11.64 9.27
N ASN A 26 0.67 -11.43 8.06
CA ASN A 26 0.58 -12.37 6.95
C ASN A 26 1.66 -13.45 7.09
N TYR A 27 1.25 -14.71 6.99
CA TYR A 27 2.18 -15.86 7.05
C TYR A 27 2.95 -16.07 5.75
N ASN A 28 2.75 -15.23 4.74
CA ASN A 28 3.50 -15.30 3.50
C ASN A 28 4.95 -14.84 3.76
N GLN A 29 5.90 -15.68 3.34
CA GLN A 29 7.33 -15.43 3.53
C GLN A 29 7.81 -14.14 2.82
N PHE A 30 7.13 -13.71 1.75
CA PHE A 30 7.46 -12.54 0.95
C PHE A 30 6.31 -11.54 0.96
N ASP A 31 6.00 -11.04 2.13
CA ASP A 31 4.87 -10.14 2.35
C ASP A 31 5.17 -8.67 2.03
N GLY A 32 6.38 -8.35 1.63
CA GLY A 32 6.79 -6.98 1.35
C GLY A 32 7.45 -6.82 -0.01
N SER A 33 7.33 -5.61 -0.55
CA SER A 33 8.01 -5.18 -1.77
C SER A 33 8.48 -3.74 -1.60
N VAL A 34 9.73 -3.48 -1.98
CA VAL A 34 10.33 -2.14 -1.92
C VAL A 34 10.63 -1.71 -3.36
N ARG A 35 10.20 -0.50 -3.73
CA ARG A 35 10.42 0.06 -5.06
C ARG A 35 11.40 1.21 -5.02
N TYR A 36 12.34 1.21 -5.98
CA TYR A 36 13.26 2.32 -6.18
C TYR A 36 12.57 3.46 -6.93
N ASP A 37 13.01 4.67 -6.67
CA ASP A 37 12.53 5.84 -7.41
C ASP A 37 13.05 5.78 -8.85
N ALA A 38 12.14 5.85 -9.83
CA ALA A 38 12.50 5.78 -11.24
C ALA A 38 13.39 6.96 -11.69
N ASN A 39 13.23 8.13 -11.05
CA ASN A 39 13.99 9.33 -11.37
C ASN A 39 15.30 9.43 -10.61
N ASP A 40 15.42 8.73 -9.49
CA ASP A 40 16.63 8.71 -8.67
C ASP A 40 16.78 7.34 -8.00
N PRO A 41 17.46 6.39 -8.66
CA PRO A 41 17.57 5.00 -8.17
C PRO A 41 18.27 4.85 -6.83
N GLY A 42 18.93 5.89 -6.31
CA GLY A 42 19.51 5.90 -4.97
C GLY A 42 18.47 6.03 -3.85
N PHE A 43 17.22 6.36 -4.19
CA PHE A 43 16.13 6.55 -3.25
C PHE A 43 15.02 5.55 -3.46
N ILE A 44 14.19 5.37 -2.42
CA ILE A 44 13.04 4.47 -2.43
C ILE A 44 11.79 5.31 -2.66
N SER A 45 10.94 4.90 -3.62
CA SER A 45 9.67 5.55 -3.88
C SER A 45 8.54 5.00 -3.01
N GLY A 46 8.59 3.73 -2.62
CA GLY A 46 7.54 3.14 -1.83
C GLY A 46 7.85 1.76 -1.28
N VAL A 47 7.04 1.38 -0.31
CA VAL A 47 7.05 0.05 0.31
C VAL A 47 5.62 -0.46 0.31
N ASP A 48 5.40 -1.67 -0.20
CA ASP A 48 4.12 -2.37 -0.13
C ASP A 48 4.22 -3.51 0.86
N VAL A 49 3.19 -3.67 1.71
CA VAL A 49 3.09 -4.77 2.67
C VAL A 49 1.76 -5.48 2.45
N GLU A 50 1.78 -6.76 2.12
CA GLU A 50 0.57 -7.58 2.07
C GLU A 50 0.17 -7.97 3.50
N LEU A 51 -1.03 -7.59 3.91
CA LEU A 51 -1.56 -7.87 5.25
C LEU A 51 -2.31 -9.19 5.31
N THR A 52 -2.77 -9.67 4.16
CA THR A 52 -3.43 -10.97 4.03
C THR A 52 -2.83 -11.75 2.86
N PRO A 53 -2.83 -13.08 2.91
CA PRO A 53 -2.52 -13.88 1.72
C PRO A 53 -3.50 -13.59 0.59
N ARG A 54 -3.07 -13.76 -0.64
CA ARG A 54 -3.96 -13.63 -1.79
C ARG A 54 -4.96 -14.77 -1.81
N THR A 55 -6.23 -14.44 -1.95
CA THR A 55 -7.30 -15.43 -1.95
C THR A 55 -7.42 -16.08 -3.33
N PRO A 56 -7.45 -17.44 -3.42
CA PRO A 56 -7.78 -18.12 -4.66
C PRO A 56 -9.18 -17.73 -5.15
N THR A 57 -9.38 -17.69 -6.47
CA THR A 57 -10.63 -17.26 -7.09
C THR A 57 -11.85 -18.01 -6.56
N GLU A 58 -11.73 -19.31 -6.34
CA GLU A 58 -12.80 -20.15 -5.83
C GLU A 58 -13.21 -19.86 -4.37
N SER A 59 -12.37 -19.13 -3.63
CA SER A 59 -12.61 -18.82 -2.22
C SER A 59 -13.00 -17.36 -1.98
N ILE A 60 -13.07 -16.53 -3.00
CA ILE A 60 -13.31 -15.07 -2.87
C ILE A 60 -14.59 -14.79 -2.09
N SER A 61 -15.70 -15.50 -2.40
CA SER A 61 -16.97 -15.25 -1.73
C SER A 61 -16.94 -15.50 -0.23
N ARG A 62 -16.09 -16.41 0.24
CA ARG A 62 -15.93 -16.74 1.66
C ARG A 62 -15.02 -15.75 2.38
N THR A 63 -13.99 -15.29 1.73
CA THR A 63 -12.96 -14.45 2.35
C THR A 63 -13.25 -12.96 2.25
N THR A 64 -14.03 -12.52 1.28
CA THR A 64 -14.35 -11.09 1.10
C THR A 64 -14.93 -10.44 2.36
N PRO A 65 -15.92 -11.01 3.08
CA PRO A 65 -16.39 -10.39 4.32
C PRO A 65 -15.33 -10.28 5.40
N ILE A 66 -14.44 -11.27 5.50
CA ILE A 66 -13.35 -11.29 6.49
C ILE A 66 -12.34 -10.19 6.18
N VAL A 67 -11.94 -10.07 4.93
CA VAL A 67 -10.96 -9.05 4.49
C VAL A 67 -11.54 -7.65 4.63
N LYS A 68 -12.83 -7.45 4.34
CA LYS A 68 -13.53 -6.17 4.56
C LYS A 68 -13.54 -5.80 6.05
N GLY A 69 -13.77 -6.77 6.94
CA GLY A 69 -13.69 -6.55 8.37
C GLY A 69 -12.31 -6.10 8.83
N LEU A 70 -11.26 -6.75 8.32
CA LEU A 70 -9.88 -6.36 8.59
C LEU A 70 -9.57 -4.95 8.05
N TYR A 71 -10.05 -4.62 6.86
CA TYR A 71 -9.91 -3.26 6.31
C TYR A 71 -10.47 -2.22 7.29
N GLY A 72 -11.65 -2.44 7.84
CA GLY A 72 -12.26 -1.57 8.84
C GLY A 72 -11.42 -1.44 10.11
N GLU A 73 -10.85 -2.54 10.60
CA GLU A 73 -9.98 -2.52 11.78
C GLU A 73 -8.70 -1.71 11.55
N TYR A 74 -8.02 -1.93 10.42
CA TYR A 74 -6.84 -1.15 10.04
C TYR A 74 -7.18 0.31 9.79
N LEU A 75 -8.30 0.59 9.12
CA LEU A 75 -8.79 1.94 8.89
C LEU A 75 -8.94 2.71 10.20
N ASN A 76 -9.58 2.11 11.20
CA ASN A 76 -9.77 2.71 12.50
C ASN A 76 -8.44 2.93 13.24
N ALA A 77 -7.56 1.95 13.21
CA ALA A 77 -6.27 2.04 13.88
C ALA A 77 -5.39 3.14 13.29
N ILE A 78 -5.30 3.24 11.97
CA ILE A 78 -4.50 4.27 11.30
C ILE A 78 -5.15 5.65 11.49
N SER A 79 -6.49 5.73 11.45
CA SER A 79 -7.21 6.99 11.66
C SER A 79 -7.02 7.54 13.08
N ARG A 80 -6.89 6.69 14.08
CA ARG A 80 -6.57 7.13 15.44
C ARG A 80 -5.20 7.80 15.53
N ALA A 81 -4.24 7.32 14.72
CA ALA A 81 -2.89 7.87 14.72
C ALA A 81 -2.76 9.12 13.85
N TYR A 82 -3.45 9.20 12.72
CA TYR A 82 -3.22 10.21 11.69
C TYR A 82 -4.46 11.01 11.27
N GLY A 83 -5.62 10.76 11.88
CA GLY A 83 -6.86 11.45 11.55
C GLY A 83 -7.62 10.80 10.40
N ASN A 84 -8.60 11.52 9.85
CA ASN A 84 -9.47 10.98 8.81
C ASN A 84 -8.73 10.88 7.47
N PRO A 85 -8.83 9.75 6.77
CA PRO A 85 -8.24 9.60 5.44
C PRO A 85 -9.10 10.23 4.35
N THR A 86 -8.51 10.38 3.17
CA THR A 86 -9.27 10.55 1.93
C THR A 86 -9.60 9.16 1.38
N ALA A 87 -10.89 8.90 1.18
CA ALA A 87 -11.37 7.59 0.76
C ALA A 87 -11.69 7.58 -0.74
N PHE A 88 -11.36 6.46 -1.39
CA PHE A 88 -11.67 6.19 -2.79
C PHE A 88 -12.34 4.81 -2.90
N SER A 89 -13.26 4.69 -3.85
CA SER A 89 -13.93 3.43 -4.15
C SER A 89 -14.12 3.30 -5.65
N ASN A 90 -13.87 2.11 -6.16
CA ASN A 90 -14.11 1.78 -7.57
C ASN A 90 -14.48 0.30 -7.69
N GLU A 91 -14.64 -0.20 -8.91
CA GLU A 91 -15.01 -1.60 -9.15
C GLU A 91 -13.94 -2.59 -8.65
N ALA A 92 -12.66 -2.17 -8.64
CA ALA A 92 -11.57 -3.02 -8.18
C ALA A 92 -11.50 -3.14 -6.66
N GLY A 93 -12.06 -2.16 -5.90
CA GLY A 93 -12.05 -2.20 -4.44
C GLY A 93 -12.12 -0.82 -3.80
N GLN A 94 -11.57 -0.73 -2.60
CA GLN A 94 -11.57 0.48 -1.78
C GLN A 94 -10.14 0.84 -1.40
N SER A 95 -9.89 2.14 -1.24
CA SER A 95 -8.62 2.61 -0.68
C SER A 95 -8.84 3.83 0.20
N SER A 96 -7.97 3.98 1.18
CA SER A 96 -7.94 5.13 2.08
C SER A 96 -6.51 5.64 2.14
N ILE A 97 -6.35 6.96 2.03
CA ILE A 97 -5.04 7.60 1.94
C ILE A 97 -4.89 8.62 3.05
N TRP A 98 -3.80 8.52 3.82
CA TRP A 98 -3.38 9.49 4.81
C TRP A 98 -2.11 10.17 4.35
N THR A 99 -2.09 11.50 4.38
CA THR A 99 -0.88 12.28 4.17
C THR A 99 -0.23 12.51 5.53
N LEU A 100 1.02 12.11 5.66
CA LEU A 100 1.79 12.21 6.90
C LEU A 100 2.52 13.55 6.99
N PRO A 101 2.99 13.96 8.18
CA PRO A 101 3.99 15.02 8.29
C PRO A 101 5.17 14.69 7.36
N HIS A 102 5.79 15.71 6.79
CA HIS A 102 6.87 15.60 5.81
C HIS A 102 6.43 15.05 4.44
N HIS A 103 5.12 15.02 4.17
CA HIS A 103 4.53 14.74 2.85
C HIS A 103 4.61 13.29 2.35
N ALA A 104 5.07 12.34 3.16
CA ALA A 104 4.88 10.92 2.85
C ALA A 104 3.40 10.56 2.96
N SER A 105 2.98 9.43 2.42
CA SER A 105 1.60 8.97 2.52
C SER A 105 1.50 7.48 2.82
N ILE A 106 0.39 7.11 3.47
CA ILE A 106 0.01 5.72 3.71
C ILE A 106 -1.27 5.46 2.92
N HIS A 107 -1.28 4.37 2.17
CA HIS A 107 -2.45 3.90 1.43
C HIS A 107 -2.86 2.54 1.99
N LEU A 108 -4.07 2.43 2.50
CA LEU A 108 -4.68 1.16 2.86
C LEU A 108 -5.54 0.73 1.68
N ILE A 109 -5.24 -0.42 1.09
CA ILE A 109 -5.85 -0.86 -0.16
C ILE A 109 -6.52 -2.21 0.05
N LEU A 110 -7.83 -2.25 -0.20
CA LEU A 110 -8.63 -3.45 -0.25
C LEU A 110 -9.00 -3.74 -1.70
N ASN A 111 -8.62 -4.90 -2.18
CA ASN A 111 -9.16 -5.42 -3.42
C ASN A 111 -9.85 -6.76 -3.16
N GLN A 112 -10.38 -7.41 -4.21
CA GLN A 112 -11.16 -8.63 -4.04
C GLN A 112 -10.37 -9.81 -3.47
N THR A 113 -9.05 -9.81 -3.62
CA THR A 113 -8.21 -10.97 -3.30
C THR A 113 -7.30 -10.77 -2.09
N TYR A 114 -7.06 -9.51 -1.68
CA TYR A 114 -6.12 -9.23 -0.59
C TYR A 114 -6.30 -7.82 -0.02
N LEU A 115 -5.70 -7.62 1.14
CA LEU A 115 -5.55 -6.35 1.83
C LEU A 115 -4.08 -6.00 1.91
N LYS A 116 -3.71 -4.78 1.56
CA LYS A 116 -2.32 -4.32 1.67
C LYS A 116 -2.20 -2.88 2.14
N ILE A 117 -1.04 -2.55 2.67
CA ILE A 117 -0.61 -1.18 2.95
C ILE A 117 0.49 -0.82 1.96
N ARG A 118 0.41 0.39 1.42
CA ARG A 118 1.44 0.99 0.59
C ARG A 118 1.89 2.30 1.24
N ILE A 119 3.20 2.46 1.38
CA ILE A 119 3.78 3.71 1.89
C ILE A 119 4.53 4.33 0.74
N HIS A 120 4.20 5.60 0.43
CA HIS A 120 4.89 6.37 -0.61
C HIS A 120 5.83 7.40 0.01
N SER A 121 6.99 7.59 -0.61
CA SER A 121 7.89 8.71 -0.31
C SER A 121 7.19 10.04 -0.57
N PRO A 122 7.72 11.18 -0.06
CA PRO A 122 7.18 12.49 -0.38
C PRO A 122 7.13 12.77 -1.89
N ALA A 123 8.18 12.41 -2.62
CA ALA A 123 8.23 12.61 -4.07
C ALA A 123 7.17 11.78 -4.80
N GLN A 124 6.99 10.52 -4.42
CA GLN A 124 5.96 9.65 -5.02
C GLN A 124 4.56 10.10 -4.63
N THR A 125 4.36 10.54 -3.41
CA THR A 125 3.08 11.10 -2.94
C THR A 125 2.68 12.30 -3.79
N LYS A 126 3.61 13.20 -4.07
CA LYS A 126 3.37 14.38 -4.91
C LYS A 126 2.97 13.98 -6.33
N ARG A 127 3.64 13.01 -6.93
CA ARG A 127 3.29 12.50 -8.27
C ARG A 127 1.89 11.89 -8.31
N THR A 128 1.55 11.06 -7.33
CA THR A 128 0.24 10.41 -7.22
C THR A 128 -0.87 11.43 -7.03
N THR A 129 -0.67 12.43 -6.18
CA THR A 129 -1.63 13.51 -5.94
C THR A 129 -1.90 14.31 -7.21
N ARG A 130 -0.88 14.65 -7.99
CA ARG A 130 -1.04 15.33 -9.28
C ARG A 130 -1.87 14.53 -10.26
N THR A 131 -1.62 13.21 -10.35
CA THR A 131 -2.37 12.32 -11.23
C THR A 131 -3.84 12.28 -10.85
N ILE A 132 -4.16 12.16 -9.56
CA ILE A 132 -5.54 12.13 -9.05
C ILE A 132 -6.24 13.47 -9.34
N SER A 133 -5.59 14.59 -9.06
CA SER A 133 -6.14 15.93 -9.34
C SER A 133 -6.45 16.13 -10.82
N HIS A 134 -5.55 15.69 -11.69
CA HIS A 134 -5.73 15.79 -13.14
C HIS A 134 -6.93 14.97 -13.63
N ILE A 135 -7.10 13.75 -13.12
CA ILE A 135 -8.26 12.90 -13.43
C ILE A 135 -9.56 13.55 -12.95
N THR A 136 -9.56 14.13 -11.76
CA THR A 136 -10.73 14.80 -11.18
C THR A 136 -11.12 16.03 -12.00
N ASP A 137 -10.15 16.83 -12.42
CA ASP A 137 -10.40 18.02 -13.26
C ASP A 137 -11.03 17.64 -14.60
N HIS A 138 -10.58 16.56 -15.22
CA HIS A 138 -11.19 16.06 -16.46
C HIS A 138 -12.63 15.56 -16.29
N ARG A 139 -12.99 15.04 -15.12
CA ARG A 139 -14.36 14.58 -14.85
C ARG A 139 -15.35 15.72 -14.60
N ASN A 140 -14.87 16.88 -14.23
CA ASN A 140 -15.70 18.06 -13.94
C ASN A 140 -15.94 18.93 -15.17
N ILE A 141 -15.44 18.54 -16.32
CA ILE A 141 -15.71 19.16 -17.61
C ILE A 141 -16.87 18.37 -18.30
#